data_46d24dd2f04dc1c2cf51f930511d349c
#
_entry.id   46d24dd2f04dc1c2cf51f930511d349c
#
_cell.length_a   1.000
_cell.length_b   1.000
_cell.length_c   1.000
_cell.angle_alpha   90.00
_cell.angle_beta   90.00
_cell.angle_gamma   90.00
#
_symmetry.space_group_name_H-M   'P 1'
#
loop_
_entity.id
_entity.type
_entity.pdbx_description
1 polymer ?
#
loop_
_entity_poly.entity_id
_entity_poly.type
_entity_poly.pdbx_seq_one_letter_code
_entity_poly.pdbx_strand_id
1 'polypeptide(L)'
;MNIINYSILNKDNEILISKTSIIGKSENVLIRREDDLTFSIYDLIEYKKILEKLKQESEMAFSCGNIKRKKFFDEYIKELLSGELGVIRKDSSNKVLIPNHVKDMYDIEDRVLVCDGINHIKVFKNDKNKKEYEKRLINIFK
;
A
#
# COMPACT_ATOMS: atom_id res chain seq x y z
N MET A 1 2.29 14.93 8.15
CA MET A 1 1.30 15.56 7.25
C MET A 1 1.19 14.76 5.97
N ASN A 2 -0.02 14.44 5.56
CA ASN A 2 -0.25 13.70 4.32
C ASN A 2 -0.35 14.66 3.14
N ILE A 3 0.42 14.41 2.10
CA ILE A 3 0.32 15.14 0.84
C ILE A 3 -0.76 14.45 0.00
N ILE A 4 -1.77 15.20 -0.41
CA ILE A 4 -2.90 14.70 -1.18
C ILE A 4 -2.85 15.32 -2.56
N ASN A 5 -2.79 14.50 -3.59
CA ASN A 5 -2.74 14.94 -4.97
C ASN A 5 -3.62 14.07 -5.85
N TYR A 6 -4.34 14.69 -6.79
CA TYR A 6 -4.92 13.95 -7.90
C TYR A 6 -3.83 13.69 -8.94
N SER A 7 -3.75 12.46 -9.39
CA SER A 7 -2.85 12.05 -10.46
C SER A 7 -3.69 11.53 -11.63
N ILE A 8 -3.40 12.04 -12.81
CA ILE A 8 -4.07 11.61 -14.04
C ILE A 8 -3.30 10.42 -14.60
N LEU A 9 -4.00 9.35 -14.95
CA LEU A 9 -3.39 8.24 -15.66
C LEU A 9 -3.11 8.66 -17.09
N ASN A 10 -1.88 8.43 -17.56
CA ASN A 10 -1.55 8.67 -18.94
C ASN A 10 -2.10 7.52 -19.81
N LYS A 11 -1.88 7.60 -21.11
CA LYS A 11 -2.33 6.58 -22.08
C LYS A 11 -1.79 5.18 -21.79
N ASP A 12 -0.69 5.08 -21.05
CA ASP A 12 -0.04 3.82 -20.67
C ASP A 12 -0.46 3.34 -19.27
N ASN A 13 -1.49 3.94 -18.69
CA ASN A 13 -2.02 3.63 -17.34
C ASN A 13 -1.00 3.88 -16.23
N GLU A 14 -0.13 4.85 -16.41
CA GLU A 14 0.86 5.24 -15.40
C GLU A 14 0.39 6.46 -14.63
N ILE A 15 0.68 6.49 -13.33
CA ILE A 15 0.49 7.66 -12.49
C ILE A 15 1.85 8.24 -12.10
N LEU A 16 1.90 9.57 -11.97
CA LEU A 16 3.11 10.26 -11.52
C LEU A 16 3.12 10.31 -10.00
N ILE A 17 4.25 9.91 -9.41
CA ILE A 17 4.47 9.97 -7.97
C ILE A 17 5.42 11.13 -7.67
N SER A 18 5.12 11.89 -6.62
CA SER A 18 5.98 12.99 -6.20
C SER A 18 7.40 12.51 -5.89
N LYS A 19 8.40 13.29 -6.31
CA LYS A 19 9.81 13.02 -5.98
C LYS A 19 10.09 13.07 -4.48
N THR A 20 9.25 13.75 -3.72
CA THR A 20 9.36 13.84 -2.27
C THR A 20 8.66 12.69 -1.56
N SER A 21 7.95 11.85 -2.32
CA SER A 21 7.31 10.66 -1.78
C SER A 21 8.35 9.66 -1.29
N ILE A 22 8.00 8.91 -0.27
CA ILE A 22 8.85 7.86 0.30
C ILE A 22 9.27 6.81 -0.73
N ILE A 23 8.47 6.60 -1.78
CA ILE A 23 8.79 5.63 -2.83
C ILE A 23 9.37 6.28 -4.08
N GLY A 24 9.62 7.59 -4.06
CA GLY A 24 10.12 8.32 -5.23
C GLY A 24 11.48 7.86 -5.74
N LYS A 25 12.30 7.27 -4.88
CA LYS A 25 13.66 6.80 -5.22
C LYS A 25 13.75 5.31 -5.50
N SER A 26 12.66 4.58 -5.39
CA SER A 26 12.64 3.14 -5.54
C SER A 26 12.66 2.71 -7.00
N GLU A 27 13.31 1.59 -7.29
CA GLU A 27 13.27 0.97 -8.62
C GLU A 27 12.08 0.03 -8.77
N ASN A 28 11.69 -0.64 -7.68
CA ASN A 28 10.59 -1.59 -7.67
C ASN A 28 9.60 -1.25 -6.58
N VAL A 29 8.32 -1.36 -6.89
CA VAL A 29 7.24 -1.10 -5.96
C VAL A 29 6.31 -2.31 -5.89
N LEU A 30 5.69 -2.49 -4.74
CA LEU A 30 4.68 -3.51 -4.53
C LEU A 30 3.32 -2.84 -4.41
N ILE A 31 2.35 -3.31 -5.18
CA ILE A 31 0.97 -2.89 -5.06
C ILE A 31 0.24 -3.90 -4.17
N ARG A 32 -0.44 -3.41 -3.15
CA ARG A 32 -1.13 -4.23 -2.18
C ARG A 32 -2.57 -3.74 -1.98
N ARG A 33 -3.53 -4.68 -1.99
CA ARG A 33 -4.91 -4.38 -1.65
C ARG A 33 -5.02 -4.10 -0.15
N GLU A 34 -5.58 -2.94 0.23
CA GLU A 34 -5.91 -2.63 1.61
C GLU A 34 -7.35 -3.02 1.94
N ASP A 35 -8.29 -2.54 1.13
CA ASP A 35 -9.70 -2.93 1.18
C ASP A 35 -10.36 -2.65 -0.18
N ASP A 36 -11.69 -2.60 -0.22
CA ASP A 36 -12.43 -2.32 -1.47
C ASP A 36 -12.39 -0.85 -1.92
N LEU A 37 -11.83 0.04 -1.10
CA LEU A 37 -11.78 1.48 -1.39
C LEU A 37 -10.39 1.98 -1.76
N THR A 38 -9.34 1.28 -1.37
CA THR A 38 -7.98 1.75 -1.55
C THR A 38 -6.99 0.61 -1.71
N PHE A 39 -5.97 0.86 -2.49
CA PHE A 39 -4.77 0.03 -2.53
C PHE A 39 -3.57 0.87 -2.14
N SER A 40 -2.49 0.21 -1.75
CA SER A 40 -1.26 0.86 -1.33
C SER A 40 -0.12 0.51 -2.26
N ILE A 41 0.82 1.44 -2.38
CA ILE A 41 2.06 1.24 -3.11
C ILE A 41 3.21 1.39 -2.12
N TYR A 42 4.01 0.33 -2.00
CA TYR A 42 5.17 0.29 -1.12
C TYR A 42 6.45 0.26 -1.94
N ASP A 43 7.51 0.86 -1.44
CA ASP A 43 8.86 0.51 -1.86
C ASP A 43 9.08 -0.97 -1.53
N LEU A 44 9.50 -1.76 -2.52
CA LEU A 44 9.65 -3.20 -2.34
C LEU A 44 10.67 -3.54 -1.24
N ILE A 45 11.77 -2.81 -1.16
CA ILE A 45 12.81 -3.05 -0.14
C ILE A 45 12.24 -2.76 1.26
N GLU A 46 11.55 -1.64 1.42
CA GLU A 46 10.94 -1.26 2.69
C GLU A 46 9.85 -2.25 3.11
N TYR A 47 9.05 -2.74 2.16
CA TYR A 47 8.03 -3.75 2.42
C TYR A 47 8.65 -5.05 2.93
N LYS A 48 9.74 -5.50 2.30
CA LYS A 48 10.46 -6.70 2.74
C LYS A 48 11.02 -6.54 4.15
N LYS A 49 11.50 -5.35 4.50
CA LYS A 49 11.98 -5.05 5.86
C LYS A 49 10.85 -5.15 6.89
N ILE A 50 9.66 -4.68 6.54
CA ILE A 50 8.48 -4.80 7.41
C ILE A 50 8.17 -6.28 7.68
N LEU A 51 8.12 -7.10 6.63
CA LEU A 51 7.87 -8.54 6.77
C LEU A 51 8.93 -9.24 7.61
N GLU A 52 10.20 -8.91 7.39
CA GLU A 52 11.31 -9.51 8.13
C GLU A 52 11.23 -9.16 9.61
N LYS A 53 10.93 -7.90 9.93
CA LYS A 53 10.75 -7.47 11.32
C LYS A 53 9.60 -8.21 12.00
N LEU A 54 8.47 -8.39 11.31
CA LEU A 54 7.33 -9.12 11.85
C LEU A 54 7.67 -10.60 12.10
N LYS A 55 8.44 -11.21 11.21
CA LYS A 55 8.93 -12.58 11.39
C LYS A 55 9.81 -12.71 12.63
N GLN A 56 10.73 -11.75 12.82
CA GLN A 56 11.59 -11.71 14.00
C GLN A 56 10.78 -11.57 15.29
N GLU A 57 9.76 -10.71 15.31
CA GLU A 57 8.87 -10.54 16.45
C GLU A 57 8.10 -11.84 16.76
N SER A 58 7.65 -12.55 15.72
CA SER A 58 6.98 -13.83 15.88
C SER A 58 7.93 -14.87 16.52
N GLU A 59 9.16 -14.96 16.01
CA GLU A 59 10.17 -15.89 16.54
C GLU A 59 10.54 -15.57 17.98
N MET A 60 10.68 -14.29 18.32
CA MET A 60 10.94 -13.86 19.71
C MET A 60 9.80 -14.23 20.64
N ALA A 61 8.57 -14.03 20.20
CA ALA A 61 7.39 -14.40 20.98
C ALA A 61 7.35 -15.90 21.24
N PHE A 62 7.67 -16.71 20.24
CA PHE A 62 7.78 -18.16 20.39
C PHE A 62 8.85 -18.55 21.40
N SER A 63 10.05 -17.96 21.30
CA SER A 63 11.16 -18.23 22.20
C SER A 63 10.85 -17.87 23.66
N CYS A 64 10.02 -16.86 23.89
CA CYS A 64 9.59 -16.43 25.21
C CYS A 64 8.35 -17.19 25.71
N GLY A 65 7.82 -18.12 24.94
CA GLY A 65 6.62 -18.88 25.30
C GLY A 65 5.32 -18.10 25.18
N ASN A 66 5.34 -16.92 24.54
CA ASN A 66 4.14 -16.10 24.36
C ASN A 66 3.40 -16.51 23.07
N ILE A 67 2.58 -17.53 23.18
CA ILE A 67 1.87 -18.13 22.04
C ILE A 67 0.85 -17.16 21.43
N LYS A 68 0.16 -16.38 22.25
CA LYS A 68 -0.81 -15.38 21.76
C LYS A 68 -0.14 -14.32 20.89
N ARG A 69 1.01 -13.82 21.33
CA ARG A 69 1.77 -12.80 20.60
C ARG A 69 2.30 -13.36 19.29
N LYS A 70 2.82 -14.59 19.32
CA LYS A 70 3.27 -15.29 18.11
C LYS A 70 2.14 -15.40 17.09
N LYS A 71 0.98 -15.87 17.53
CA LYS A 71 -0.20 -16.03 16.68
C LYS A 71 -0.62 -14.70 16.06
N PHE A 72 -0.60 -13.61 16.84
CA PHE A 72 -0.92 -12.27 16.35
C PHE A 72 0.00 -11.87 15.19
N PHE A 73 1.31 -12.02 15.36
CA PHE A 73 2.26 -11.67 14.30
C PHE A 73 2.14 -12.57 13.08
N ASP A 74 1.94 -13.86 13.27
CA ASP A 74 1.76 -14.82 12.17
C ASP A 74 0.52 -14.49 11.33
N GLU A 75 -0.58 -14.14 11.99
CA GLU A 75 -1.81 -13.74 11.30
C GLU A 75 -1.64 -12.41 10.57
N TYR A 76 -0.93 -11.46 11.17
CA TYR A 76 -0.63 -10.17 10.55
C TYR A 76 0.19 -10.36 9.26
N ILE A 77 1.23 -11.18 9.32
CA ILE A 77 2.06 -11.51 8.15
C ILE A 77 1.19 -12.13 7.05
N LYS A 78 0.35 -13.09 7.41
CA LYS A 78 -0.54 -13.76 6.47
C LYS A 78 -1.48 -12.76 5.78
N GLU A 79 -2.03 -11.84 6.54
CA GLU A 79 -2.91 -10.79 6.01
C GLU A 79 -2.16 -9.88 5.03
N LEU A 80 -0.94 -9.45 5.37
CA LEU A 80 -0.12 -8.64 4.48
C LEU A 80 0.14 -9.36 3.16
N LEU A 81 0.57 -10.62 3.23
CA LEU A 81 0.90 -11.41 2.04
C LEU A 81 -0.33 -11.65 1.16
N SER A 82 -1.48 -11.89 1.75
CA SER A 82 -2.71 -12.14 1.00
C SER A 82 -3.20 -10.94 0.21
N GLY A 83 -2.79 -9.73 0.59
CA GLY A 83 -3.16 -8.50 -0.11
C GLY A 83 -2.26 -8.14 -1.27
N GLU A 84 -1.15 -8.85 -1.50
CA GLU A 84 -0.21 -8.51 -2.56
C GLU A 84 -0.84 -8.69 -3.94
N LEU A 85 -0.78 -7.64 -4.75
CA LEU A 85 -1.36 -7.62 -6.10
C LEU A 85 -0.30 -7.70 -7.20
N GLY A 86 0.94 -7.38 -6.89
CA GLY A 86 2.04 -7.49 -7.84
C GLY A 86 3.19 -6.54 -7.57
N VAL A 87 4.33 -6.88 -8.13
CA VAL A 87 5.55 -6.06 -8.09
C VAL A 87 5.73 -5.43 -9.45
N ILE A 88 5.97 -4.12 -9.46
CA ILE A 88 6.10 -3.34 -10.69
C ILE A 88 7.39 -2.54 -10.64
N ARG A 89 8.09 -2.49 -11.75
CA ARG A 89 9.26 -1.65 -11.90
C ARG A 89 8.81 -0.20 -12.15
N LYS A 90 9.30 0.72 -11.32
CA LYS A 90 9.07 2.14 -11.48
C LYS A 90 10.15 2.72 -12.41
N ASP A 91 9.76 3.59 -13.34
CA ASP A 91 10.74 4.23 -14.20
C ASP A 91 11.47 5.39 -13.51
N SER A 92 12.49 5.93 -14.16
CA SER A 92 13.31 7.02 -13.61
C SER A 92 12.57 8.36 -13.50
N SER A 93 11.43 8.51 -14.17
CA SER A 93 10.62 9.73 -14.13
C SER A 93 9.53 9.69 -13.06
N ASN A 94 9.62 8.74 -12.13
CA ASN A 94 8.66 8.54 -11.02
C ASN A 94 7.24 8.20 -11.48
N LYS A 95 7.13 7.52 -12.61
CA LYS A 95 5.84 7.00 -13.08
C LYS A 95 5.68 5.56 -12.66
N VAL A 96 4.51 5.23 -12.15
CA VAL A 96 4.17 3.86 -11.74
C VAL A 96 3.01 3.38 -12.60
N LEU A 97 3.22 2.23 -13.25
CA LEU A 97 2.17 1.57 -14.02
C LEU A 97 1.14 0.98 -13.06
N ILE A 98 -0.13 1.26 -13.32
CA ILE A 98 -1.23 0.61 -12.61
C ILE A 98 -1.75 -0.52 -13.49
N PRO A 99 -1.59 -1.79 -13.08
CA PRO A 99 -2.03 -2.91 -13.90
C PRO A 99 -3.53 -2.90 -14.16
N ASN A 100 -3.95 -3.45 -15.29
CA ASN A 100 -5.36 -3.48 -15.67
C ASN A 100 -6.23 -4.18 -14.61
N HIS A 101 -5.75 -5.27 -14.01
CA HIS A 101 -6.52 -5.97 -12.99
C HIS A 101 -6.75 -5.13 -11.73
N VAL A 102 -5.81 -4.23 -11.39
CA VAL A 102 -5.97 -3.29 -10.29
C VAL A 102 -6.96 -2.20 -10.67
N LYS A 103 -6.85 -1.66 -11.88
CA LYS A 103 -7.81 -0.67 -12.39
C LYS A 103 -9.23 -1.20 -12.36
N ASP A 104 -9.42 -2.43 -12.80
CA ASP A 104 -10.74 -3.07 -12.82
C ASP A 104 -11.27 -3.32 -11.41
N MET A 105 -10.40 -3.77 -10.52
CA MET A 105 -10.76 -4.05 -9.12
C MET A 105 -11.30 -2.81 -8.39
N TYR A 106 -10.72 -1.63 -8.66
CA TYR A 106 -11.10 -0.37 -8.01
C TYR A 106 -11.91 0.55 -8.91
N ASP A 107 -12.31 0.07 -10.07
CA ASP A 107 -13.11 0.85 -11.05
C ASP A 107 -12.46 2.19 -11.38
N ILE A 108 -11.17 2.18 -11.64
CA ILE A 108 -10.38 3.36 -11.96
C ILE A 108 -10.49 3.65 -13.46
N GLU A 109 -10.79 4.90 -13.79
CA GLU A 109 -10.90 5.35 -15.17
C GLU A 109 -9.65 6.12 -15.61
N ASP A 110 -9.64 7.44 -15.39
CA ASP A 110 -8.61 8.32 -15.92
C ASP A 110 -7.79 9.04 -14.86
N ARG A 111 -8.21 9.01 -13.61
CA ARG A 111 -7.45 9.65 -12.52
C ARG A 111 -7.71 8.98 -11.18
N VAL A 112 -6.78 9.22 -10.27
CA VAL A 112 -6.83 8.69 -8.90
C VAL A 112 -6.41 9.78 -7.92
N LEU A 113 -6.80 9.61 -6.67
CA LEU A 113 -6.31 10.44 -5.56
C LEU A 113 -5.17 9.71 -4.88
N VAL A 114 -4.02 10.34 -4.80
CA VAL A 114 -2.80 9.77 -4.21
C VAL A 114 -2.51 10.47 -2.88
N CYS A 115 -2.37 9.70 -1.83
CA CYS A 115 -2.10 10.21 -0.49
C CYS A 115 -0.83 9.58 0.06
N ASP A 116 0.15 10.39 0.45
CA ASP A 116 1.37 9.89 1.08
C ASP A 116 1.07 9.44 2.51
N GLY A 117 1.52 8.23 2.84
CA GLY A 117 1.51 7.71 4.21
C GLY A 117 2.91 7.74 4.81
N ILE A 118 3.10 7.03 5.91
CA ILE A 118 4.39 7.00 6.63
C ILE A 118 5.44 6.22 5.83
N ASN A 119 5.11 5.05 5.31
CA ASN A 119 6.04 4.18 4.59
C ASN A 119 5.44 3.62 3.31
N HIS A 120 4.34 4.21 2.85
CA HIS A 120 3.64 3.79 1.64
C HIS A 120 2.76 4.91 1.12
N ILE A 121 2.25 4.75 -0.08
CA ILE A 121 1.27 5.64 -0.68
C ILE A 121 -0.06 4.90 -0.73
N LYS A 122 -1.15 5.58 -0.36
CA LYS A 122 -2.51 5.08 -0.57
C LYS A 122 -3.11 5.71 -1.81
N VAL A 123 -3.80 4.90 -2.60
CA VAL A 123 -4.44 5.34 -3.82
C VAL A 123 -5.94 5.07 -3.72
N PHE A 124 -6.74 6.08 -3.97
CA PHE A 124 -8.20 6.03 -3.97
C PHE A 124 -8.73 6.38 -5.35
N LYS A 125 -9.87 5.83 -5.70
CA LYS A 125 -10.55 6.21 -6.93
C LYS A 125 -10.86 7.73 -6.96
N ASN A 126 -11.33 8.27 -5.81
CA ASN A 126 -11.72 9.67 -5.68
C ASN A 126 -11.78 10.09 -4.21
N ASP A 127 -12.09 11.35 -3.96
CA ASP A 127 -12.22 11.91 -2.61
C ASP A 127 -13.36 11.27 -1.80
N LYS A 128 -14.45 10.90 -2.46
CA LYS A 128 -15.57 10.22 -1.80
C LYS A 128 -15.14 8.90 -1.18
N ASN A 129 -14.37 8.11 -1.90
CA ASN A 129 -13.84 6.84 -1.41
C ASN A 129 -12.86 7.05 -0.25
N LYS A 130 -12.03 8.08 -0.33
CA LYS A 130 -11.11 8.45 0.75
C LYS A 130 -11.87 8.79 2.02
N LYS A 131 -12.92 9.60 1.93
CA LYS A 131 -13.74 9.98 3.08
C LYS A 131 -14.45 8.77 3.69
N GLU A 132 -14.95 7.86 2.88
CA GLU A 132 -15.57 6.62 3.35
C GLU A 132 -14.58 5.74 4.09
N TYR A 133 -13.37 5.61 3.57
CA TYR A 133 -12.30 4.87 4.22
C TYR A 133 -11.96 5.46 5.59
N GLU A 134 -11.84 6.79 5.69
CA GLU A 134 -11.57 7.48 6.94
C GLU A 134 -12.68 7.24 7.98
N LYS A 135 -13.95 7.24 7.55
CA LYS A 135 -15.09 6.91 8.43
C LYS A 135 -14.99 5.49 8.98
N ARG A 136 -14.61 4.52 8.14
CA ARG A 136 -14.42 3.13 8.57
C ARG A 136 -13.33 3.02 9.64
N LEU A 137 -12.23 3.75 9.48
CA LEU A 137 -11.14 3.76 10.46
C LEU A 137 -11.60 4.34 11.79
N ILE A 138 -12.34 5.43 11.78
CA ILE A 138 -12.88 6.06 13.00
C ILE A 138 -13.79 5.08 13.74
N ASN A 139 -14.63 4.34 13.03
CA ASN A 139 -15.55 3.37 13.63
C ASN A 139 -14.82 2.18 14.27
N ILE A 140 -13.66 1.78 13.73
CA ILE A 140 -12.84 0.71 14.31
C ILE A 140 -12.26 1.12 15.66
N PHE A 141 -11.90 2.40 15.82
CA PHE A 141 -11.25 2.92 17.02
C PHE A 141 -12.20 3.53 18.04
N LYS A 142 -13.48 3.44 17.81
CA LYS A 142 -14.49 3.90 18.80
C LYS A 142 -14.69 2.94 19.95
#